data_7236a262b01f8605364919f18c62b67c
#
_entry.id   7236a262b01f8605364919f18c62b67c
#
_cell.length_a   1.000
_cell.length_b   1.000
_cell.length_c   1.000
_cell.angle_alpha   90.00
_cell.angle_beta   90.00
_cell.angle_gamma   90.00
#
_symmetry.space_group_name_H-M   'P 1'
#
loop_
_entity.id
_entity.type
_entity.pdbx_description
1 polymer ?
#
loop_
_entity_poly.entity_id
_entity_poly.type
_entity_poly.pdbx_seq_one_letter_code
_entity_poly.pdbx_strand_id
1 'polypeptide(L)'
;MARKYELVYVVSPDATDAQIADLHAQVESIAQRLDGQIEKTDNWGRRKLAYEIARHKEGVYGLEVINGSGELMKELDRRLKVMDLVIRHMVVRVDEEKKVVDRTRTKRQSESERRRVKRGLPPQRQPGEGRAMDMEDDDDRFDGVEV
;
A
#
# COMPACT_ATOMS: atom_id res chain seq x y z
N MET A 1 -1.69 23.18 -0.70
CA MET A 1 -1.41 22.16 0.34
C MET A 1 -1.52 20.80 -0.31
N ALA A 2 -0.46 20.03 -0.26
CA ALA A 2 -0.49 18.65 -0.74
C ALA A 2 -1.38 17.79 0.16
N ARG A 3 -2.20 16.94 -0.44
CA ARG A 3 -3.10 16.00 0.23
C ARG A 3 -2.82 14.60 -0.28
N LYS A 4 -3.18 13.61 0.50
CA LYS A 4 -2.98 12.21 0.13
C LYS A 4 -4.25 11.63 -0.48
N TYR A 5 -4.08 10.99 -1.64
CA TYR A 5 -5.15 10.37 -2.41
C TYR A 5 -4.78 8.92 -2.73
N GLU A 6 -5.78 8.09 -2.84
CA GLU A 6 -5.70 6.75 -3.41
C GLU A 6 -6.43 6.75 -4.75
N LEU A 7 -5.72 6.42 -5.80
CA LEU A 7 -6.25 6.20 -7.13
C LEU A 7 -6.34 4.69 -7.36
N VAL A 8 -7.57 4.19 -7.46
CA VAL A 8 -7.85 2.80 -7.87
C VAL A 8 -8.34 2.82 -9.30
N TYR A 9 -7.79 1.96 -10.14
CA TYR A 9 -8.27 1.81 -11.51
C TYR A 9 -8.35 0.34 -11.91
N VAL A 10 -9.23 0.07 -12.85
CA VAL A 10 -9.47 -1.24 -13.45
C VAL A 10 -9.18 -1.13 -14.93
N VAL A 11 -8.23 -1.92 -15.38
CA VAL A 11 -7.79 -1.99 -16.78
C VAL A 11 -8.45 -3.19 -17.45
N SER A 12 -8.68 -3.11 -18.76
CA SER A 12 -9.19 -4.22 -19.56
C SER A 12 -8.36 -5.50 -19.33
N PRO A 13 -9.01 -6.67 -19.23
CA PRO A 13 -8.31 -7.94 -19.09
C PRO A 13 -7.48 -8.30 -20.32
N ASP A 14 -7.75 -7.67 -21.47
CA ASP A 14 -7.04 -7.87 -22.73
C ASP A 14 -5.79 -6.98 -22.86
N ALA A 15 -5.55 -6.12 -21.84
CA ALA A 15 -4.38 -5.25 -21.80
C ALA A 15 -3.09 -6.06 -21.66
N THR A 16 -2.09 -5.69 -22.43
CA THR A 16 -0.73 -6.23 -22.28
C THR A 16 0.00 -5.57 -21.12
N ASP A 17 1.01 -6.25 -20.57
CA ASP A 17 1.84 -5.68 -19.49
C ASP A 17 2.53 -4.37 -19.93
N ALA A 18 2.91 -4.27 -21.21
CA ALA A 18 3.47 -3.04 -21.79
C ALA A 18 2.46 -1.87 -21.73
N GLN A 19 1.19 -2.11 -22.06
CA GLN A 19 0.16 -1.10 -22.00
C GLN A 19 -0.15 -0.66 -20.55
N ILE A 20 -0.06 -1.58 -19.61
CA ILE A 20 -0.21 -1.26 -18.18
C ILE A 20 0.98 -0.41 -17.71
N ALA A 21 2.19 -0.75 -18.12
CA ALA A 21 3.39 0.05 -17.82
C ALA A 21 3.31 1.45 -18.43
N ASP A 22 2.82 1.59 -19.66
CA ASP A 22 2.59 2.88 -20.29
C ASP A 22 1.55 3.73 -19.55
N LEU A 23 0.49 3.09 -19.05
CA LEU A 23 -0.51 3.76 -18.21
C LEU A 23 0.13 4.32 -16.93
N HIS A 24 0.94 3.53 -16.23
CA HIS A 24 1.67 3.98 -15.04
C HIS A 24 2.59 5.15 -15.36
N ALA A 25 3.37 5.07 -16.45
CA ALA A 25 4.25 6.14 -16.88
C ALA A 25 3.49 7.43 -17.20
N GLN A 26 2.29 7.33 -17.77
CA GLN A 26 1.43 8.49 -18.03
C GLN A 26 0.92 9.11 -16.73
N VAL A 27 0.46 8.31 -15.77
CA VAL A 27 0.02 8.80 -14.46
C VAL A 27 1.17 9.50 -13.73
N GLU A 28 2.37 8.91 -13.74
CA GLU A 28 3.57 9.49 -13.15
C GLU A 28 3.96 10.81 -13.80
N SER A 29 3.94 10.87 -15.13
CA SER A 29 4.23 12.11 -15.89
C SER A 29 3.26 13.23 -15.55
N ILE A 30 1.96 12.92 -15.39
CA ILE A 30 0.95 13.91 -15.00
C ILE A 30 1.19 14.36 -13.56
N ALA A 31 1.51 13.42 -12.66
CA ALA A 31 1.81 13.74 -11.27
C ALA A 31 3.01 14.69 -11.17
N GLN A 32 4.11 14.37 -11.82
CA GLN A 32 5.33 15.20 -11.84
C GLN A 32 5.07 16.61 -12.41
N ARG A 33 4.30 16.72 -13.48
CA ARG A 33 3.98 18.00 -14.12
C ARG A 33 3.16 18.95 -13.22
N LEU A 34 2.38 18.41 -12.29
CA LEU A 34 1.50 19.17 -11.39
C LEU A 34 2.00 19.10 -9.92
N ASP A 35 3.32 18.99 -9.73
CA ASP A 35 3.99 18.97 -8.43
C ASP A 35 3.42 17.90 -7.47
N GLY A 36 2.99 16.78 -8.00
CA GLY A 36 2.56 15.62 -7.25
C GLY A 36 3.63 14.54 -7.18
N GLN A 37 3.47 13.64 -6.23
CA GLN A 37 4.39 12.52 -6.02
C GLN A 37 3.62 11.23 -5.78
N ILE A 38 4.02 10.16 -6.49
CA ILE A 38 3.52 8.81 -6.23
C ILE A 38 4.34 8.22 -5.08
N GLU A 39 3.69 7.89 -3.97
CA GLU A 39 4.32 7.25 -2.81
C GLU A 39 4.41 5.75 -2.96
N LYS A 40 3.38 5.15 -3.56
CA LYS A 40 3.25 3.70 -3.63
C LYS A 40 2.42 3.30 -4.85
N THR A 41 2.84 2.24 -5.52
CA THR A 41 2.09 1.57 -6.59
C THR A 41 1.92 0.11 -6.21
N ASP A 42 0.67 -0.36 -6.15
CA ASP A 42 0.32 -1.75 -5.88
C ASP A 42 -0.44 -2.34 -7.07
N ASN A 43 0.07 -3.39 -7.66
CA ASN A 43 -0.64 -4.16 -8.68
C ASN A 43 -1.38 -5.33 -8.01
N TRP A 44 -2.72 -5.27 -8.00
CA TRP A 44 -3.55 -6.33 -7.41
C TRP A 44 -3.83 -7.47 -8.38
N GLY A 45 -3.42 -7.31 -9.62
CA GLY A 45 -3.58 -8.31 -10.67
C GLY A 45 -5.00 -8.46 -11.20
N ARG A 46 -5.22 -9.52 -11.97
CA ARG A 46 -6.51 -9.85 -12.58
C ARG A 46 -7.49 -10.37 -11.53
N ARG A 47 -8.68 -9.78 -11.49
CA ARG A 47 -9.76 -10.17 -10.57
C ARG A 47 -11.11 -10.14 -11.27
N LYS A 48 -12.04 -10.98 -10.81
CA LYS A 48 -13.45 -10.95 -11.24
C LYS A 48 -14.11 -9.67 -10.77
N LEU A 49 -14.88 -9.06 -11.65
CA LEU A 49 -15.73 -7.92 -11.33
C LEU A 49 -17.00 -8.39 -10.63
N ALA A 50 -17.57 -7.56 -9.74
CA ALA A 50 -18.84 -7.85 -9.08
C ALA A 50 -20.02 -7.88 -10.07
N TYR A 51 -19.91 -7.14 -11.16
CA TYR A 51 -20.84 -7.09 -12.30
C TYR A 51 -20.05 -6.77 -13.57
N GLU A 52 -20.64 -7.10 -14.71
CA GLU A 52 -20.03 -6.86 -16.02
C GLU A 52 -19.92 -5.36 -16.32
N ILE A 53 -18.74 -4.91 -16.72
CA ILE A 53 -18.47 -3.53 -17.14
C ILE A 53 -17.87 -3.57 -18.55
N ALA A 54 -18.44 -2.82 -19.48
CA ALA A 54 -17.98 -2.78 -20.87
C ALA A 54 -17.79 -4.17 -21.50
N ARG A 55 -18.70 -5.11 -21.20
CA ARG A 55 -18.68 -6.52 -21.62
C ARG A 55 -17.52 -7.37 -21.04
N HIS A 56 -16.77 -6.84 -20.07
CA HIS A 56 -15.74 -7.59 -19.35
C HIS A 56 -16.28 -8.09 -18.01
N LYS A 57 -16.01 -9.35 -17.68
CA LYS A 57 -16.34 -9.99 -16.40
C LYS A 57 -15.16 -9.99 -15.43
N GLU A 58 -13.98 -9.65 -15.93
CA GLU A 58 -12.72 -9.55 -15.20
C GLU A 58 -12.02 -8.25 -15.55
N GLY A 59 -11.05 -7.84 -14.74
CA GLY A 59 -10.20 -6.69 -15.01
C GLY A 59 -8.91 -6.76 -14.20
N VAL A 60 -7.90 -6.02 -14.61
CA VAL A 60 -6.64 -5.89 -13.88
C VAL A 60 -6.75 -4.66 -13.00
N TYR A 61 -6.58 -4.85 -11.70
CA TYR A 61 -6.69 -3.79 -10.71
C TYR A 61 -5.32 -3.22 -10.37
N GLY A 62 -5.23 -1.90 -10.35
CA GLY A 62 -4.10 -1.15 -9.85
C GLY A 62 -4.52 -0.14 -8.79
N LEU A 63 -3.65 0.09 -7.83
CA LEU A 63 -3.77 1.11 -6.80
C LEU A 63 -2.52 1.97 -6.77
N GLU A 64 -2.69 3.27 -6.81
CA GLU A 64 -1.60 4.23 -6.62
C GLU A 64 -1.93 5.19 -5.48
N VAL A 65 -0.97 5.40 -4.61
CA VAL A 65 -1.05 6.37 -3.52
C VAL A 65 -0.29 7.61 -3.94
N ILE A 66 -1.01 8.72 -4.08
CA ILE A 66 -0.50 9.95 -4.67
C ILE A 66 -0.63 11.09 -3.66
N ASN A 67 0.46 11.82 -3.45
CA ASN A 67 0.46 13.11 -2.76
C ASN A 67 0.38 14.24 -3.79
N GLY A 68 -0.60 15.11 -3.68
CA GLY A 68 -0.74 16.18 -4.64
C GLY A 68 -1.87 17.15 -4.35
N SER A 69 -2.15 18.00 -5.32
CA SER A 69 -3.21 18.98 -5.27
C SER A 69 -4.55 18.41 -5.78
N GLY A 70 -5.66 19.08 -5.48
CA GLY A 70 -6.96 18.73 -6.07
C GLY A 70 -7.00 18.93 -7.59
N GLU A 71 -6.17 19.81 -8.16
CA GLU A 71 -6.05 20.05 -9.59
C GLU A 71 -5.41 18.83 -10.28
N LEU A 72 -4.38 18.26 -9.68
CA LEU A 72 -3.78 17.00 -10.14
C LEU A 72 -4.84 15.89 -10.23
N MET A 73 -5.68 15.76 -9.21
CA MET A 73 -6.73 14.73 -9.21
C MET A 73 -7.78 14.95 -10.30
N LYS A 74 -8.12 16.19 -10.58
CA LYS A 74 -9.04 16.53 -11.69
C LYS A 74 -8.44 16.20 -13.06
N GLU A 75 -7.15 16.48 -13.25
CA GLU A 75 -6.48 16.14 -14.51
C GLU A 75 -6.33 14.64 -14.70
N LEU A 76 -5.98 13.90 -13.64
CA LEU A 76 -5.94 12.43 -13.67
C LEU A 76 -7.32 11.84 -13.98
N ASP A 77 -8.37 12.30 -13.31
CA ASP A 77 -9.75 11.87 -13.58
C ASP A 77 -10.14 12.12 -15.04
N ARG A 78 -9.81 13.32 -15.56
CA ARG A 78 -10.07 13.67 -16.96
C ARG A 78 -9.32 12.76 -17.94
N ARG A 79 -8.06 12.48 -17.68
CA ARG A 79 -7.22 11.65 -18.58
C ARG A 79 -7.66 10.19 -18.54
N LEU A 80 -7.88 9.63 -17.37
CA LEU A 80 -8.29 8.25 -17.23
C LEU A 80 -9.66 7.96 -17.85
N LYS A 81 -10.57 8.96 -17.87
CA LYS A 81 -11.89 8.84 -18.54
C LYS A 81 -11.79 8.72 -20.06
N VAL A 82 -10.73 9.23 -20.66
CA VAL A 82 -10.54 9.24 -22.12
C VAL A 82 -9.73 8.02 -22.59
N MET A 83 -9.12 7.30 -21.68
CA MET A 83 -8.34 6.10 -22.01
C MET A 83 -9.24 4.89 -22.19
N ASP A 84 -9.32 4.35 -23.39
CA ASP A 84 -10.10 3.14 -23.71
C ASP A 84 -9.66 1.91 -22.91
N LEU A 85 -8.38 1.90 -22.51
CA LEU A 85 -7.79 0.82 -21.70
C LEU A 85 -8.38 0.76 -20.29
N VAL A 86 -8.79 1.89 -19.71
CA VAL A 86 -9.30 2.01 -18.35
C VAL A 86 -10.81 1.85 -18.35
N ILE A 87 -11.28 0.71 -17.86
CA ILE A 87 -12.73 0.42 -17.77
C ILE A 87 -13.39 1.23 -16.66
N ARG A 88 -12.68 1.43 -15.55
CA ARG A 88 -13.15 2.20 -14.40
C ARG A 88 -12.00 2.72 -13.57
N HIS A 89 -12.21 3.88 -12.95
CA HIS A 89 -11.29 4.40 -11.94
C HIS A 89 -12.05 5.12 -10.83
N MET A 90 -11.39 5.31 -9.71
CA MET A 90 -11.91 6.03 -8.55
C MET A 90 -10.76 6.71 -7.82
N VAL A 91 -10.96 7.96 -7.43
CA VAL A 91 -10.02 8.72 -6.60
C VAL A 91 -10.65 8.97 -5.24
N VAL A 92 -9.94 8.60 -4.19
CA VAL A 92 -10.37 8.76 -2.80
C VAL A 92 -9.35 9.60 -2.04
N ARG A 93 -9.81 10.59 -1.28
CA ARG A 93 -8.95 11.36 -0.39
C ARG A 93 -8.82 10.67 0.97
N VAL A 94 -7.58 10.35 1.38
CA VAL A 94 -7.31 9.53 2.57
C VAL A 94 -6.53 10.24 3.67
N ASP A 95 -6.23 11.52 3.51
CA ASP A 95 -5.44 12.30 4.47
C ASP A 95 -6.13 12.45 5.84
N GLU A 96 -7.44 12.61 5.87
CA GLU A 96 -8.20 12.75 7.12
C GLU A 96 -8.40 11.41 7.82
N GLU A 97 -8.73 10.37 7.08
CA GLU A 97 -8.93 9.03 7.63
C GLU A 97 -7.66 8.47 8.26
N LYS A 98 -6.49 8.65 7.61
CA LYS A 98 -5.21 8.25 8.20
C LYS A 98 -4.94 8.93 9.52
N LYS A 99 -5.18 10.23 9.63
CA LYS A 99 -5.01 10.96 10.90
C LYS A 99 -5.87 10.39 12.02
N VAL A 100 -7.10 9.99 11.72
CA VAL A 100 -8.01 9.38 12.69
C VAL A 100 -7.54 7.98 13.08
N VAL A 101 -7.14 7.17 12.10
CA VAL A 101 -6.62 5.82 12.32
C VAL A 101 -5.34 5.86 13.16
N ASP A 102 -4.40 6.73 12.83
CA ASP A 102 -3.13 6.86 13.55
C ASP A 102 -3.35 7.32 15.00
N ARG A 103 -4.21 8.31 15.22
CA ARG A 103 -4.60 8.74 16.57
C ARG A 103 -5.22 7.61 17.39
N THR A 104 -6.12 6.85 16.77
CA THR A 104 -6.80 5.73 17.44
C THR A 104 -5.81 4.61 17.75
N ARG A 105 -4.90 4.30 16.83
CA ARG A 105 -3.84 3.30 17.00
C ARG A 105 -2.91 3.68 18.15
N THR A 106 -2.40 4.92 18.15
CA THR A 106 -1.52 5.44 19.20
C THR A 106 -2.21 5.40 20.57
N LYS A 107 -3.49 5.81 20.62
CA LYS A 107 -4.28 5.76 21.86
C LYS A 107 -4.44 4.33 22.37
N ARG A 108 -4.80 3.39 21.50
CA ARG A 108 -4.94 1.97 21.87
C ARG A 108 -3.61 1.37 22.36
N GLN A 109 -2.51 1.70 21.71
CA GLN A 109 -1.18 1.25 22.14
C GLN A 109 -0.83 1.78 23.52
N SER A 110 -0.97 3.08 23.74
CA SER A 110 -0.68 3.70 25.06
C SER A 110 -1.57 3.16 26.19
N GLU A 111 -2.86 2.91 25.93
CA GLU A 111 -3.76 2.29 26.90
C GLU A 111 -3.37 0.84 27.18
N SER A 112 -2.98 0.09 26.17
CA SER A 112 -2.49 -1.28 26.30
C SER A 112 -1.23 -1.34 27.16
N GLU A 113 -0.26 -0.48 26.89
CA GLU A 113 0.97 -0.38 27.69
C GLU A 113 0.69 0.01 29.14
N ARG A 114 -0.17 1.02 29.38
CA ARG A 114 -0.58 1.40 30.75
C ARG A 114 -1.22 0.24 31.51
N ARG A 115 -2.07 -0.56 30.85
CA ARG A 115 -2.69 -1.75 31.46
C ARG A 115 -1.65 -2.83 31.75
N ARG A 116 -0.64 -3.02 30.89
CA ARG A 116 0.46 -3.97 31.11
C ARG A 116 1.32 -3.56 32.31
N VAL A 117 1.73 -2.30 32.34
CA VAL A 117 2.50 -1.74 33.48
C VAL A 117 1.75 -1.90 34.80
N LYS A 118 0.43 -1.58 34.84
CA LYS A 118 -0.39 -1.79 36.04
C LYS A 118 -0.48 -3.25 36.50
N ARG A 119 -0.29 -4.22 35.59
CA ARG A 119 -0.28 -5.66 35.87
C ARG A 119 1.14 -6.21 36.16
N GLY A 120 2.16 -5.36 36.20
CA GLY A 120 3.55 -5.77 36.40
C GLY A 120 4.14 -6.57 35.24
N LEU A 121 3.55 -6.48 34.03
CA LEU A 121 4.02 -7.18 32.85
C LEU A 121 5.05 -6.33 32.11
N PRO A 122 6.11 -6.94 31.50
CA PRO A 122 7.11 -6.21 30.74
C PRO A 122 6.49 -5.51 29.52
N PRO A 123 7.08 -4.41 29.02
CA PRO A 123 6.62 -3.70 27.83
C PRO A 123 6.52 -4.64 26.63
N GLN A 124 5.61 -4.35 25.72
CA GLN A 124 5.41 -5.17 24.53
C GLN A 124 6.60 -4.97 23.59
N ARG A 125 7.34 -6.06 23.26
CA ARG A 125 8.41 -6.00 22.27
C ARG A 125 7.82 -5.53 20.93
N GLN A 126 8.49 -4.61 20.27
CA GLN A 126 8.07 -4.17 18.94
C GLN A 126 8.27 -5.33 17.93
N PRO A 127 7.38 -5.47 16.93
CA PRO A 127 7.56 -6.47 15.89
C PRO A 127 8.83 -6.15 15.10
N GLY A 128 9.90 -6.93 15.29
CA GLY A 128 11.22 -6.77 14.66
C GLY A 128 12.42 -6.82 15.62
N GLU A 129 12.23 -6.68 16.91
CA GLU A 129 13.31 -6.70 17.92
C GLU A 129 13.59 -8.09 18.52
N GLY A 130 13.56 -9.14 17.78
CA GLY A 130 13.71 -10.47 18.35
C GLY A 130 14.20 -11.54 17.39
N ARG A 131 15.37 -11.33 16.75
CA ARG A 131 16.04 -12.42 16.03
C ARG A 131 17.55 -12.26 15.86
N ALA A 132 18.21 -11.61 16.78
CA ALA A 132 19.67 -11.42 16.67
C ALA A 132 20.50 -11.81 17.90
N MET A 133 20.01 -12.61 18.85
CA MET A 133 20.80 -13.00 20.01
C MET A 133 20.43 -14.37 20.59
N ASP A 134 20.34 -15.41 19.78
CA ASP A 134 20.33 -16.80 20.27
C ASP A 134 21.03 -17.74 19.28
N MET A 135 22.24 -17.36 18.84
CA MET A 135 23.17 -18.24 18.11
C MET A 135 24.63 -17.93 18.47
N GLU A 136 24.93 -17.97 19.76
CA GLU A 136 26.29 -18.15 20.25
C GLU A 136 26.17 -18.90 21.58
N ASP A 137 26.69 -20.12 21.60
CA ASP A 137 26.99 -21.02 22.69
C ASP A 137 26.28 -22.37 22.62
N ASP A 138 26.68 -23.18 21.64
CA ASP A 138 26.65 -24.66 21.80
C ASP A 138 27.67 -25.32 20.85
N ASP A 139 28.94 -24.93 21.00
CA ASP A 139 30.06 -25.64 20.36
C ASP A 139 31.20 -25.82 21.36
N ASP A 140 30.97 -26.61 22.41
CA ASP A 140 32.04 -27.19 23.24
C ASP A 140 31.47 -28.32 24.08
N ARG A 141 31.34 -29.49 23.48
CA ARG A 141 31.43 -30.81 24.19
C ARG A 141 31.41 -31.97 23.22
N PHE A 142 32.57 -32.23 22.63
CA PHE A 142 32.88 -33.59 22.21
C PHE A 142 34.37 -33.84 22.39
N ASP A 143 34.78 -34.03 23.65
CA ASP A 143 36.05 -34.67 23.99
C ASP A 143 35.80 -36.11 24.37
N GLY A 144 36.42 -36.99 23.60
CA GLY A 144 37.10 -38.15 24.12
C GLY A 144 36.24 -39.34 24.52
N VAL A 145 36.26 -40.40 23.71
CA VAL A 145 36.54 -41.77 24.19
C VAL A 145 37.31 -42.50 23.10
N GLU A 146 38.61 -42.74 23.39
CA GLU A 146 39.38 -43.82 22.84
C GLU A 146 38.79 -45.16 23.33
N VAL A 147 38.69 -46.13 22.44
CA VAL A 147 39.30 -47.50 22.52
C VAL A 147 39.19 -48.15 21.15
#